data_e6286aa5e902b9f7d862811dc87be0e0
#
_entry.id   e6286aa5e902b9f7d862811dc87be0e0
#
_cell.length_a   1.000
_cell.length_b   1.000
_cell.length_c   1.000
_cell.angle_alpha   90.00
_cell.angle_beta   90.00
_cell.angle_gamma   90.00
#
_symmetry.space_group_name_H-M   'P 1'
#
loop_
_entity.id
_entity.type
_entity.pdbx_description
1 polymer ?
#
loop_
_entity_poly.entity_id
_entity_poly.type
_entity_poly.pdbx_seq_one_letter_code
_entity_poly.pdbx_strand_id
1 'polypeptide(L)'
;MPSSEKRKAQKREASKRYYWKNREKCLQSNYEWRNSINGKEVIAKYEEARRPHILARKRTYNSTVGWPKWKRVREENKYILWEFLATHSCIDCGESDPMVLDFDHVRGEKSFPISRACRYTRQAVLDEIAKCDVRCSNCHRRKTAKESFPHKAEFFAALRNGGGATGQQ
;
A
#
# COMPACT_ATOMS: atom_id res chain seq x y z
N MET A 1 50.08 -1.98 -34.61
CA MET A 1 48.77 -1.33 -34.58
C MET A 1 47.96 -1.89 -33.42
N PRO A 2 47.36 -1.10 -32.52
CA PRO A 2 46.58 -1.64 -31.44
C PRO A 2 45.34 -2.38 -31.99
N SER A 3 44.95 -3.51 -31.35
CA SER A 3 43.79 -4.29 -31.75
C SER A 3 42.51 -3.48 -31.74
N SER A 4 41.48 -3.85 -32.49
CA SER A 4 40.21 -3.13 -32.55
C SER A 4 39.55 -2.97 -31.17
N GLU A 5 39.77 -3.92 -30.28
CA GLU A 5 39.30 -3.88 -28.88
C GLU A 5 40.03 -2.86 -28.02
N LYS A 6 41.36 -2.75 -28.13
CA LYS A 6 42.14 -1.70 -27.47
C LYS A 6 41.69 -0.29 -27.86
N ARG A 7 41.41 -0.07 -29.16
CA ARG A 7 40.89 1.20 -29.64
C ARG A 7 39.49 1.53 -29.08
N LYS A 8 38.61 0.52 -28.99
CA LYS A 8 37.27 0.68 -28.36
C LYS A 8 37.37 1.04 -26.87
N ALA A 9 38.26 0.36 -26.14
CA ALA A 9 38.48 0.64 -24.72
C ALA A 9 39.01 2.05 -24.49
N GLN A 10 40.03 2.48 -25.26
CA GLN A 10 40.56 3.85 -25.20
C GLN A 10 39.49 4.91 -25.49
N LYS A 11 38.64 4.67 -26.50
CA LYS A 11 37.55 5.59 -26.83
C LYS A 11 36.49 5.67 -25.72
N ARG A 12 36.17 4.55 -25.04
CA ARG A 12 35.25 4.55 -23.88
C ARG A 12 35.81 5.34 -22.71
N GLU A 13 37.11 5.18 -22.40
CA GLU A 13 37.77 5.92 -21.32
C GLU A 13 37.88 7.43 -21.64
N ALA A 14 38.17 7.79 -22.87
CA ALA A 14 38.18 9.20 -23.30
C ALA A 14 36.78 9.82 -23.18
N SER A 15 35.71 9.08 -23.59
CA SER A 15 34.34 9.54 -23.45
C SER A 15 33.92 9.72 -21.99
N LYS A 16 34.30 8.81 -21.10
CA LYS A 16 34.06 8.94 -19.66
C LYS A 16 34.73 10.20 -19.09
N ARG A 17 36.02 10.39 -19.38
CA ARG A 17 36.77 11.58 -18.94
C ARG A 17 36.13 12.87 -19.44
N TYR A 18 35.76 12.91 -20.71
CA TYR A 18 35.06 14.08 -21.28
C TYR A 18 33.72 14.34 -20.56
N TYR A 19 32.91 13.32 -20.35
CA TYR A 19 31.62 13.45 -19.65
C TYR A 19 31.80 14.02 -18.23
N TRP A 20 32.72 13.46 -17.44
CA TRP A 20 32.93 13.95 -16.08
C TRP A 20 33.48 15.38 -16.03
N LYS A 21 34.36 15.74 -16.96
CA LYS A 21 34.87 17.10 -17.09
C LYS A 21 33.79 18.11 -17.51
N ASN A 22 32.82 17.69 -18.31
CA ASN A 22 31.78 18.56 -18.89
C ASN A 22 30.36 18.14 -18.47
N ARG A 23 30.22 17.58 -17.28
CA ARG A 23 28.99 16.93 -16.82
C ARG A 23 27.74 17.82 -16.95
N GLU A 24 27.82 19.06 -16.48
CA GLU A 24 26.71 20.01 -16.51
C GLU A 24 26.27 20.32 -17.94
N LYS A 25 27.24 20.62 -18.81
CA LYS A 25 26.98 20.87 -20.23
C LYS A 25 26.35 19.65 -20.91
N CYS A 26 26.82 18.44 -20.62
CA CYS A 26 26.27 17.20 -21.16
C CYS A 26 24.83 16.95 -20.66
N LEU A 27 24.56 17.22 -19.38
CA LEU A 27 23.21 17.09 -18.81
C LEU A 27 22.24 18.11 -19.41
N GLN A 28 22.66 19.37 -19.54
CA GLN A 28 21.85 20.43 -20.15
C GLN A 28 21.53 20.11 -21.62
N SER A 29 22.52 19.75 -22.42
CA SER A 29 22.32 19.39 -23.83
C SER A 29 21.40 18.15 -23.98
N ASN A 30 21.52 17.18 -23.09
CA ASN A 30 20.64 16.00 -23.09
C ASN A 30 19.21 16.39 -22.72
N TYR A 31 19.03 17.27 -21.73
CA TYR A 31 17.72 17.79 -21.34
C TYR A 31 17.04 18.54 -22.51
N GLU A 32 17.76 19.45 -23.16
CA GLU A 32 17.27 20.22 -24.31
C GLU A 32 16.87 19.31 -25.48
N TRP A 33 17.75 18.33 -25.83
CA TRP A 33 17.44 17.37 -26.87
C TRP A 33 16.20 16.52 -26.54
N ARG A 34 16.08 16.01 -25.31
CA ARG A 34 14.92 15.20 -24.89
C ARG A 34 13.62 15.98 -24.93
N ASN A 35 13.65 17.29 -24.72
CA ASN A 35 12.48 18.15 -24.74
C ASN A 35 12.20 18.77 -26.12
N SER A 36 13.10 18.62 -27.09
CA SER A 36 12.85 19.00 -28.47
C SER A 36 11.78 18.12 -29.12
N ILE A 37 11.13 18.61 -30.16
CA ILE A 37 10.11 17.88 -30.93
C ILE A 37 10.71 16.57 -31.44
N ASN A 38 11.88 16.65 -32.10
CA ASN A 38 12.57 15.47 -32.65
C ASN A 38 12.97 14.48 -31.56
N GLY A 39 13.48 14.94 -30.41
CA GLY A 39 13.83 14.10 -29.27
C GLY A 39 12.63 13.35 -28.72
N LYS A 40 11.50 14.02 -28.55
CA LYS A 40 10.24 13.40 -28.10
C LYS A 40 9.74 12.33 -29.04
N GLU A 41 9.77 12.58 -30.36
CA GLU A 41 9.36 11.58 -31.35
C GLU A 41 10.26 10.34 -31.36
N VAL A 42 11.57 10.54 -31.31
CA VAL A 42 12.54 9.44 -31.25
C VAL A 42 12.35 8.60 -30.00
N ILE A 43 12.15 9.25 -28.84
CA ILE A 43 11.90 8.57 -27.57
C ILE A 43 10.59 7.77 -27.64
N ALA A 44 9.51 8.38 -28.15
CA ALA A 44 8.21 7.71 -28.27
C ALA A 44 8.29 6.45 -29.14
N LYS A 45 8.91 6.55 -30.32
CA LYS A 45 9.13 5.37 -31.20
C LYS A 45 9.96 4.28 -30.52
N TYR A 46 10.99 4.66 -29.77
CA TYR A 46 11.83 3.71 -29.05
C TYR A 46 11.06 3.03 -27.91
N GLU A 47 10.27 3.78 -27.15
CA GLU A 47 9.43 3.23 -26.08
C GLU A 47 8.35 2.29 -26.63
N GLU A 48 7.70 2.68 -27.71
CA GLU A 48 6.71 1.85 -28.40
C GLU A 48 7.30 0.52 -28.86
N ALA A 49 8.45 0.56 -29.52
CA ALA A 49 9.16 -0.65 -29.98
C ALA A 49 9.57 -1.59 -28.82
N ARG A 50 9.93 -1.02 -27.65
CA ARG A 50 10.34 -1.81 -26.46
C ARG A 50 9.18 -2.27 -25.59
N ARG A 51 8.04 -1.60 -25.67
CA ARG A 51 6.87 -1.86 -24.83
C ARG A 51 6.47 -3.34 -24.78
N PRO A 52 6.34 -4.06 -25.91
CA PRO A 52 5.99 -5.49 -25.88
C PRO A 52 6.99 -6.34 -25.09
N HIS A 53 8.28 -6.10 -25.27
CA HIS A 53 9.34 -6.83 -24.56
C HIS A 53 9.34 -6.55 -23.05
N ILE A 54 9.16 -5.28 -22.66
CA ILE A 54 9.05 -4.88 -21.26
C ILE A 54 7.82 -5.53 -20.62
N LEU A 55 6.68 -5.52 -21.30
CA LEU A 55 5.44 -6.14 -20.82
C LEU A 55 5.57 -7.65 -20.69
N ALA A 56 6.19 -8.32 -21.67
CA ALA A 56 6.43 -9.76 -21.63
C ALA A 56 7.32 -10.13 -20.43
N ARG A 57 8.44 -9.43 -20.24
CA ARG A 57 9.32 -9.63 -19.07
C ARG A 57 8.60 -9.39 -17.74
N LYS A 58 7.76 -8.34 -17.67
CA LYS A 58 6.97 -8.02 -16.47
C LYS A 58 5.93 -9.11 -16.19
N ARG A 59 5.27 -9.65 -17.21
CA ARG A 59 4.33 -10.77 -17.08
C ARG A 59 5.03 -12.02 -16.54
N THR A 60 6.18 -12.38 -17.13
CA THR A 60 6.98 -13.53 -16.68
C THR A 60 7.43 -13.34 -15.22
N TYR A 61 8.00 -12.19 -14.87
CA TYR A 61 8.40 -11.91 -13.49
C TYR A 61 7.20 -12.00 -12.53
N ASN A 62 6.07 -11.40 -12.87
CA ASN A 62 4.89 -11.44 -12.02
C ASN A 62 4.39 -12.88 -11.81
N SER A 63 4.32 -13.71 -12.86
CA SER A 63 3.83 -15.09 -12.75
C SER A 63 4.78 -15.99 -11.97
N THR A 64 6.10 -15.81 -12.12
CA THR A 64 7.10 -16.72 -11.52
C THR A 64 7.57 -16.29 -10.13
N VAL A 65 7.62 -15.00 -9.86
CA VAL A 65 8.17 -14.43 -8.61
C VAL A 65 7.18 -13.54 -7.89
N GLY A 66 6.60 -12.58 -8.59
CA GLY A 66 5.78 -11.52 -7.98
C GLY A 66 4.53 -12.07 -7.30
N TRP A 67 3.68 -12.80 -8.02
CA TRP A 67 2.44 -13.35 -7.48
C TRP A 67 2.66 -14.40 -6.39
N PRO A 68 3.59 -15.37 -6.52
CA PRO A 68 3.88 -16.32 -5.45
C PRO A 68 4.36 -15.63 -4.17
N LYS A 69 5.24 -14.62 -4.30
CA LYS A 69 5.69 -13.83 -3.15
C LYS A 69 4.53 -13.10 -2.46
N TRP A 70 3.67 -12.43 -3.25
CA TRP A 70 2.50 -11.72 -2.72
C TRP A 70 1.50 -12.66 -2.06
N LYS A 71 1.26 -13.82 -2.67
CA LYS A 71 0.39 -14.85 -2.08
C LYS A 71 0.89 -15.27 -0.71
N ARG A 72 2.19 -15.55 -0.57
CA ARG A 72 2.80 -15.93 0.72
C ARG A 72 2.64 -14.83 1.76
N VAL A 73 3.03 -13.58 1.45
CA VAL A 73 2.90 -12.45 2.40
C VAL A 73 1.45 -12.25 2.82
N ARG A 74 0.52 -12.38 1.88
CA ARG A 74 -0.91 -12.29 2.16
C ARG A 74 -1.38 -13.35 3.15
N GLU A 75 -0.96 -14.58 2.97
CA GLU A 75 -1.32 -15.67 3.89
C GLU A 75 -0.67 -15.47 5.26
N GLU A 76 0.62 -15.13 5.31
CA GLU A 76 1.34 -14.83 6.55
C GLU A 76 0.63 -13.71 7.36
N ASN A 77 0.23 -12.63 6.70
CA ASN A 77 -0.47 -11.53 7.37
C ASN A 77 -1.87 -11.92 7.87
N LYS A 78 -2.59 -12.79 7.16
CA LYS A 78 -3.86 -13.33 7.68
C LYS A 78 -3.67 -14.11 8.98
N TYR A 79 -2.67 -14.98 9.02
CA TYR A 79 -2.38 -15.77 10.22
C TYR A 79 -2.03 -14.87 11.41
N ILE A 80 -1.26 -13.80 11.21
CA ILE A 80 -0.98 -12.81 12.26
C ILE A 80 -2.27 -12.22 12.84
N LEU A 81 -3.21 -11.83 11.97
CA LEU A 81 -4.49 -11.26 12.41
C LEU A 81 -5.34 -12.30 13.17
N TRP A 82 -5.42 -13.51 12.66
CA TRP A 82 -6.22 -14.56 13.29
C TRP A 82 -5.63 -15.03 14.62
N GLU A 83 -4.32 -15.18 14.71
CA GLU A 83 -3.61 -15.50 15.95
C GLU A 83 -3.81 -14.41 17.00
N PHE A 84 -3.76 -13.15 16.59
CA PHE A 84 -4.05 -12.04 17.49
C PHE A 84 -5.47 -12.08 18.01
N LEU A 85 -6.48 -12.26 17.17
CA LEU A 85 -7.88 -12.40 17.60
C LEU A 85 -8.12 -13.64 18.47
N ALA A 86 -7.47 -14.77 18.17
CA ALA A 86 -7.60 -15.98 18.95
C ALA A 86 -7.05 -15.88 20.39
N THR A 87 -6.13 -14.92 20.62
CA THR A 87 -5.50 -14.69 21.94
C THR A 87 -6.08 -13.51 22.71
N HIS A 88 -7.05 -12.81 22.13
CA HIS A 88 -7.68 -11.62 22.72
C HIS A 88 -9.19 -11.78 22.82
N SER A 89 -9.81 -11.05 23.73
CA SER A 89 -11.25 -10.97 23.89
C SER A 89 -11.75 -9.54 23.71
N CYS A 90 -13.05 -9.40 23.52
CA CYS A 90 -13.70 -8.09 23.47
C CYS A 90 -13.43 -7.31 24.77
N ILE A 91 -12.82 -6.13 24.65
CA ILE A 91 -12.49 -5.25 25.78
C ILE A 91 -13.74 -4.80 26.56
N ASP A 92 -14.92 -4.76 25.91
CA ASP A 92 -16.14 -4.24 26.56
C ASP A 92 -17.00 -5.32 27.22
N CYS A 93 -17.07 -6.55 26.67
CA CYS A 93 -17.98 -7.58 27.17
C CYS A 93 -17.33 -8.96 27.40
N GLY A 94 -16.04 -9.11 27.08
CA GLY A 94 -15.32 -10.36 27.29
C GLY A 94 -15.58 -11.46 26.25
N GLU A 95 -16.35 -11.17 25.18
CA GLU A 95 -16.55 -12.14 24.09
C GLU A 95 -15.21 -12.62 23.55
N SER A 96 -15.02 -13.93 23.42
CA SER A 96 -13.75 -14.54 23.03
C SER A 96 -13.80 -15.34 21.73
N ASP A 97 -14.98 -15.45 21.08
CA ASP A 97 -15.08 -16.09 19.78
C ASP A 97 -14.41 -15.24 18.70
N PRO A 98 -13.26 -15.67 18.13
CA PRO A 98 -12.55 -14.87 17.13
C PRO A 98 -13.37 -14.60 15.86
N MET A 99 -14.42 -15.37 15.61
CA MET A 99 -15.29 -15.20 14.43
C MET A 99 -16.16 -13.95 14.50
N VAL A 100 -16.38 -13.42 15.70
CA VAL A 100 -17.19 -12.21 15.93
C VAL A 100 -16.38 -11.03 16.43
N LEU A 101 -15.05 -11.16 16.49
CA LEU A 101 -14.14 -10.12 16.94
C LEU A 101 -13.63 -9.27 15.76
N ASP A 102 -13.59 -7.97 15.98
CA ASP A 102 -13.12 -6.95 15.05
C ASP A 102 -11.98 -6.14 15.65
N PHE A 103 -11.13 -5.57 14.80
CA PHE A 103 -10.14 -4.57 15.17
C PHE A 103 -10.76 -3.17 15.12
N ASP A 104 -10.79 -2.49 16.25
CA ASP A 104 -11.27 -1.11 16.39
C ASP A 104 -10.11 -0.15 16.60
N HIS A 105 -9.87 0.76 15.65
CA HIS A 105 -8.81 1.78 15.76
C HIS A 105 -9.18 2.80 16.84
N VAL A 106 -8.36 2.88 17.87
CA VAL A 106 -8.59 3.77 19.05
C VAL A 106 -7.38 4.66 19.36
N ARG A 107 -6.21 4.38 18.77
CA ARG A 107 -4.97 5.10 19.05
C ARG A 107 -4.30 5.58 17.76
N GLY A 108 -3.82 6.83 17.79
CA GLY A 108 -3.07 7.42 16.68
C GLY A 108 -3.86 7.56 15.38
N GLU A 109 -3.14 7.88 14.31
CA GLU A 109 -3.72 8.00 12.98
C GLU A 109 -3.79 6.65 12.27
N LYS A 110 -4.94 6.36 11.69
CA LYS A 110 -5.18 5.14 10.92
C LYS A 110 -4.45 5.21 9.58
N SER A 111 -3.44 4.36 9.39
CA SER A 111 -2.69 4.29 8.14
C SER A 111 -3.44 3.51 7.06
N PHE A 112 -4.14 2.44 7.44
CA PHE A 112 -4.99 1.64 6.55
C PHE A 112 -6.01 0.81 7.34
N PRO A 113 -7.12 0.37 6.71
CA PRO A 113 -8.05 -0.55 7.36
C PRO A 113 -7.43 -1.95 7.48
N ILE A 114 -7.55 -2.59 8.64
CA ILE A 114 -7.00 -3.94 8.93
C ILE A 114 -7.47 -4.98 7.89
N SER A 115 -8.66 -4.84 7.34
CA SER A 115 -9.14 -5.69 6.25
C SER A 115 -8.25 -5.69 4.99
N ARG A 116 -7.40 -4.68 4.83
CA ARG A 116 -6.40 -4.57 3.75
C ARG A 116 -4.98 -4.94 4.16
N ALA A 117 -4.76 -5.43 5.39
CA ALA A 117 -3.45 -5.78 5.93
C ALA A 117 -2.65 -6.74 5.03
N CYS A 118 -3.34 -7.59 4.27
CA CYS A 118 -2.72 -8.49 3.30
C CYS A 118 -1.89 -7.81 2.20
N ARG A 119 -1.96 -6.48 2.06
CA ARG A 119 -1.23 -5.69 1.04
C ARG A 119 0.02 -5.01 1.59
N TYR A 120 0.27 -5.11 2.88
CA TYR A 120 1.33 -4.39 3.58
C TYR A 120 2.43 -5.33 4.06
N THR A 121 3.54 -4.78 4.50
CA THR A 121 4.61 -5.55 5.12
C THR A 121 4.18 -6.05 6.49
N ARG A 122 4.77 -7.15 6.95
CA ARG A 122 4.51 -7.69 8.30
C ARG A 122 4.64 -6.62 9.39
N GLN A 123 5.71 -5.82 9.35
CA GLN A 123 5.93 -4.76 10.35
C GLN A 123 4.82 -3.73 10.34
N ALA A 124 4.42 -3.23 9.16
CA ALA A 124 3.32 -2.27 9.05
C ALA A 124 1.99 -2.83 9.59
N VAL A 125 1.74 -4.13 9.44
CA VAL A 125 0.55 -4.78 10.00
C VAL A 125 0.60 -4.82 11.52
N LEU A 126 1.74 -5.17 12.10
CA LEU A 126 1.93 -5.17 13.56
C LEU A 126 1.80 -3.77 14.16
N ASP A 127 2.38 -2.77 13.50
CA ASP A 127 2.28 -1.36 13.91
C ASP A 127 0.83 -0.86 13.88
N GLU A 128 0.04 -1.32 12.89
CA GLU A 128 -1.37 -0.94 12.77
C GLU A 128 -2.26 -1.67 13.79
N ILE A 129 -1.99 -2.95 14.07
CA ILE A 129 -2.67 -3.72 15.13
C ILE A 129 -2.47 -3.05 16.49
N ALA A 130 -1.27 -2.55 16.79
CA ALA A 130 -0.97 -1.86 18.05
C ALA A 130 -1.83 -0.61 18.29
N LYS A 131 -2.43 -0.04 17.24
CA LYS A 131 -3.37 1.09 17.34
C LYS A 131 -4.81 0.65 17.60
N CYS A 132 -5.10 -0.65 17.58
CA CYS A 132 -6.45 -1.17 17.69
C CYS A 132 -6.71 -1.76 19.08
N ASP A 133 -7.97 -1.73 19.49
CA ASP A 133 -8.53 -2.61 20.49
C ASP A 133 -9.34 -3.71 19.82
N VAL A 134 -9.49 -4.86 20.51
CA VAL A 134 -10.37 -5.93 20.05
C VAL A 134 -11.77 -5.71 20.61
N ARG A 135 -12.76 -5.66 19.76
CA ARG A 135 -14.19 -5.58 20.13
C ARG A 135 -15.01 -6.59 19.36
N CYS A 136 -16.01 -7.17 19.99
CA CYS A 136 -16.98 -7.94 19.22
C CYS A 136 -17.83 -7.00 18.33
N SER A 137 -18.36 -7.53 17.24
CA SER A 137 -19.12 -6.76 16.25
C SER A 137 -20.28 -5.96 16.88
N ASN A 138 -20.90 -6.48 17.94
CA ASN A 138 -21.96 -5.77 18.65
C ASN A 138 -21.46 -4.56 19.44
N CYS A 139 -20.37 -4.71 20.21
CA CYS A 139 -19.78 -3.64 20.97
C CYS A 139 -19.17 -2.58 20.05
N HIS A 140 -18.51 -3.00 18.98
CA HIS A 140 -17.97 -2.11 17.96
C HIS A 140 -19.08 -1.24 17.32
N ARG A 141 -20.21 -1.86 16.92
CA ARG A 141 -21.37 -1.11 16.39
C ARG A 141 -21.98 -0.16 17.41
N ARG A 142 -22.09 -0.57 18.69
CA ARG A 142 -22.62 0.31 19.76
C ARG A 142 -21.72 1.52 19.98
N LYS A 143 -20.39 1.33 19.98
CA LYS A 143 -19.42 2.42 20.07
C LYS A 143 -19.56 3.37 18.89
N THR A 144 -19.51 2.85 17.66
CA THR A 144 -19.65 3.65 16.44
C THR A 144 -20.98 4.43 16.41
N ALA A 145 -22.07 3.79 16.86
CA ALA A 145 -23.37 4.48 16.93
C ALA A 145 -23.36 5.66 17.89
N LYS A 146 -22.70 5.52 19.04
CA LYS A 146 -22.56 6.63 20.01
C LYS A 146 -21.70 7.77 19.47
N GLU A 147 -20.59 7.45 18.81
CA GLU A 147 -19.62 8.43 18.32
C GLU A 147 -20.08 9.13 17.03
N SER A 148 -20.59 8.37 16.06
CA SER A 148 -20.92 8.88 14.73
C SER A 148 -22.39 9.25 14.53
N PHE A 149 -23.28 8.69 15.36
CA PHE A 149 -24.73 8.88 15.26
C PHE A 149 -25.37 9.10 16.65
N PRO A 150 -24.96 10.14 17.42
CA PRO A 150 -25.45 10.34 18.78
C PRO A 150 -26.97 10.45 18.84
N HIS A 151 -27.61 11.17 17.92
CA HIS A 151 -29.08 11.29 17.87
C HIS A 151 -29.77 9.94 17.71
N LYS A 152 -29.22 9.01 16.93
CA LYS A 152 -29.76 7.66 16.79
C LYS A 152 -29.63 6.86 18.09
N ALA A 153 -28.50 7.00 18.78
CA ALA A 153 -28.27 6.33 20.05
C ALA A 153 -29.24 6.86 21.14
N GLU A 154 -29.41 8.17 21.21
CA GLU A 154 -30.36 8.85 22.12
C GLU A 154 -31.81 8.45 21.85
N PHE A 155 -32.23 8.45 20.57
CA PHE A 155 -33.55 8.03 20.15
C PHE A 155 -33.90 6.60 20.65
N PHE A 156 -33.03 5.64 20.38
CA PHE A 156 -33.27 4.27 20.85
C PHE A 156 -33.12 4.10 22.37
N ALA A 157 -32.34 4.91 23.04
CA ALA A 157 -32.28 4.92 24.49
C ALA A 157 -33.59 5.45 25.09
N ALA A 158 -34.18 6.52 24.54
CA ALA A 158 -35.46 7.06 24.95
C ALA A 158 -36.59 6.04 24.75
N LEU A 159 -36.65 5.34 23.63
CA LEU A 159 -37.64 4.29 23.38
C LEU A 159 -37.56 3.14 24.41
N ARG A 160 -36.36 2.73 24.81
CA ARG A 160 -36.18 1.67 25.82
C ARG A 160 -36.60 2.09 27.22
N ASN A 161 -36.49 3.38 27.54
CA ASN A 161 -36.83 3.94 28.81
C ASN A 161 -38.32 4.40 28.92
N GLY A 162 -39.17 3.96 27.96
CA GLY A 162 -40.60 4.26 27.98
C GLY A 162 -40.98 5.65 27.47
N GLY A 163 -40.04 6.39 26.92
CA GLY A 163 -40.29 7.66 26.26
C GLY A 163 -40.84 7.43 24.86
N GLY A 164 -42.14 7.53 24.65
CA GLY A 164 -42.76 7.52 23.33
C GLY A 164 -42.18 8.62 22.45
N ALA A 165 -41.72 8.30 21.26
CA ALA A 165 -41.30 9.26 20.24
C ALA A 165 -42.55 10.08 19.83
N THR A 166 -42.71 11.29 20.37
CA THR A 166 -43.61 12.28 19.83
C THR A 166 -43.03 12.72 18.47
N GLY A 167 -43.52 12.11 17.39
CA GLY A 167 -43.25 12.56 16.04
C GLY A 167 -43.70 13.99 15.89
N GLN A 168 -42.75 14.90 15.69
CA GLN A 168 -43.09 16.19 15.07
C GLN A 168 -43.12 15.95 13.56
N GLN A 169 -44.31 16.12 13.01
CA GLN A 169 -44.59 16.26 11.59
C GLN A 169 -43.99 17.54 11.03
#